data_0138ced506c66f82c37f52d46a41856e
#
_entry.id   0138ced506c66f82c37f52d46a41856e
#
_cell.length_a   1.000
_cell.length_b   1.000
_cell.length_c   1.000
_cell.angle_alpha   90.00
_cell.angle_beta   90.00
_cell.angle_gamma   90.00
#
_symmetry.space_group_name_H-M   'P 1'
#
loop_
_entity.id
_entity.type
_entity.pdbx_description
1 polymer ?
#
loop_
_entity_poly.entity_id
_entity_poly.type
_entity_poly.pdbx_seq_one_letter_code
_entity_poly.pdbx_strand_id
1 'polypeptide(L)'
;MAAALRASTLFLVGFLIGVVVTRLPLSTALPILVGAIPNAWNVLDSSWRYTARTDGEVLNITYGLADRRRQSIRLDRIHAVQITQPFLWRPLGWYEVRVSVAGYGASASGKASGSTRILPVGTLAQARQFLPADAAPTYASPARAKWVSPLDYRQQTVALTGDYVIVRNGRLNRRIKAIHTSHIQELTYRRGPISQALGLATVDLDLVQGPVRMAARNLTLADATALLARLRSRQLPGLKPPR
;
A
#
# COMPACT_ATOMS: atom_id res chain seq x y z
N MET A 1 -0.09 18.74 -10.04
CA MET A 1 -0.41 19.49 -8.82
C MET A 1 -0.98 18.64 -7.69
N ALA A 2 -1.94 17.75 -7.94
CA ALA A 2 -2.57 16.92 -6.89
C ALA A 2 -1.62 16.06 -6.05
N ALA A 3 -0.53 15.54 -6.62
CA ALA A 3 0.46 14.75 -5.90
C ALA A 3 1.24 15.56 -4.83
N ALA A 4 1.26 16.89 -4.95
CA ALA A 4 1.92 17.78 -4.01
C ALA A 4 1.14 17.97 -2.69
N LEU A 5 -0.15 17.60 -2.64
CA LEU A 5 -0.99 17.66 -1.45
C LEU A 5 -0.79 16.44 -0.52
N ARG A 6 0.45 16.01 -0.36
CA ARG A 6 0.82 15.02 0.65
C ARG A 6 1.19 15.69 1.96
N ALA A 7 1.00 14.98 3.07
CA ALA A 7 1.36 15.51 4.38
C ALA A 7 2.81 15.98 4.46
N SER A 8 3.73 15.30 3.76
CA SER A 8 5.15 15.69 3.71
C SER A 8 5.40 17.02 3.01
N THR A 9 4.70 17.31 1.92
CA THR A 9 4.81 18.58 1.20
C THR A 9 4.15 19.73 1.95
N LEU A 10 3.01 19.48 2.60
CA LEU A 10 2.38 20.49 3.46
C LEU A 10 3.22 20.77 4.70
N PHE A 11 3.84 19.76 5.28
CA PHE A 11 4.80 19.96 6.38
C PHE A 11 5.99 20.83 5.94
N LEU A 12 6.54 20.58 4.75
CA LEU A 12 7.62 21.38 4.19
C LEU A 12 7.21 22.84 3.97
N VAL A 13 6.04 23.07 3.39
CA VAL A 13 5.51 24.42 3.18
C VAL A 13 5.23 25.10 4.52
N GLY A 14 4.60 24.42 5.47
CA GLY A 14 4.35 24.94 6.83
C GLY A 14 5.66 25.24 7.57
N PHE A 15 6.66 24.39 7.43
CA PHE A 15 7.99 24.59 7.99
C PHE A 15 8.68 25.82 7.38
N LEU A 16 8.64 25.99 6.04
CA LEU A 16 9.19 27.16 5.37
C LEU A 16 8.54 28.47 5.84
N ILE A 17 7.20 28.46 5.95
CA ILE A 17 6.45 29.58 6.50
C ILE A 17 6.88 29.85 7.96
N GLY A 18 7.01 28.81 8.78
CA GLY A 18 7.47 28.90 10.15
C GLY A 18 8.89 29.52 10.28
N VAL A 19 9.82 29.10 9.45
CA VAL A 19 11.20 29.67 9.39
C VAL A 19 11.17 31.16 9.06
N VAL A 20 10.35 31.55 8.08
CA VAL A 20 10.21 32.95 7.68
C VAL A 20 9.60 33.80 8.80
N VAL A 21 8.52 33.29 9.43
CA VAL A 21 7.79 34.02 10.49
C VAL A 21 8.62 34.14 11.78
N THR A 22 9.31 33.06 12.16
CA THR A 22 10.10 33.03 13.41
C THR A 22 11.52 33.54 13.27
N ARG A 23 11.93 33.93 12.06
CA ARG A 23 13.30 34.38 11.75
C ARG A 23 14.38 33.43 12.26
N LEU A 24 14.12 32.12 12.19
CA LEU A 24 15.08 31.10 12.61
C LEU A 24 16.40 31.26 11.84
N PRO A 25 17.55 31.09 12.49
CA PRO A 25 18.83 31.18 11.82
C PRO A 25 18.95 30.13 10.71
N LEU A 26 19.56 30.53 9.59
CA LEU A 26 19.71 29.67 8.40
C LEU A 26 20.40 28.35 8.72
N SER A 27 21.28 28.34 9.73
CA SER A 27 21.98 27.14 10.17
C SER A 27 21.07 26.03 10.66
N THR A 28 19.93 26.36 11.25
CA THR A 28 18.93 25.36 11.70
C THR A 28 17.96 24.95 10.60
N ALA A 29 17.67 25.83 9.66
CA ALA A 29 16.78 25.57 8.55
C ALA A 29 17.44 24.72 7.44
N LEU A 30 18.75 24.94 7.19
CA LEU A 30 19.47 24.33 6.10
C LEU A 30 19.45 22.78 6.09
N PRO A 31 19.71 22.04 7.19
CA PRO A 31 19.67 20.58 7.18
C PRO A 31 18.30 20.02 6.84
N ILE A 32 17.24 20.68 7.30
CA ILE A 32 15.85 20.25 7.04
C ILE A 32 15.49 20.49 5.57
N LEU A 33 15.93 21.63 5.00
CA LEU A 33 15.72 21.93 3.58
C LEU A 33 16.45 20.94 2.67
N VAL A 34 17.72 20.63 2.98
CA VAL A 34 18.51 19.64 2.22
C VAL A 34 17.84 18.28 2.19
N GLY A 35 17.20 17.84 3.28
CA GLY A 35 16.44 16.59 3.29
C GLY A 35 15.06 16.66 2.62
N ALA A 36 14.40 17.81 2.70
CA ALA A 36 13.01 17.95 2.26
C ALA A 36 12.88 18.28 0.77
N ILE A 37 13.80 19.05 0.19
CA ILE A 37 13.77 19.43 -1.24
C ILE A 37 13.86 18.20 -2.15
N PRO A 38 14.80 17.23 -1.98
CA PRO A 38 14.85 16.04 -2.81
C PRO A 38 13.59 15.19 -2.73
N ASN A 39 12.97 15.10 -1.53
CA ASN A 39 11.73 14.36 -1.37
C ASN A 39 10.57 15.03 -2.12
N ALA A 40 10.44 16.36 -2.02
CA ALA A 40 9.44 17.12 -2.78
C ALA A 40 9.67 17.01 -4.29
N TRP A 41 10.92 17.09 -4.73
CA TRP A 41 11.31 16.91 -6.13
C TRP A 41 10.92 15.51 -6.65
N ASN A 42 11.21 14.45 -5.92
CA ASN A 42 10.84 13.09 -6.28
C ASN A 42 9.32 12.91 -6.43
N VAL A 43 8.53 13.56 -5.57
CA VAL A 43 7.07 13.52 -5.66
C VAL A 43 6.57 14.24 -6.92
N LEU A 44 7.15 15.41 -7.24
CA LEU A 44 6.81 16.18 -8.43
C LEU A 44 7.22 15.43 -9.70
N ASP A 45 8.48 14.98 -9.78
CA ASP A 45 9.02 14.26 -10.93
C ASP A 45 8.23 13.00 -11.24
N SER A 46 7.99 12.17 -10.23
CA SER A 46 7.25 10.89 -10.39
C SER A 46 5.77 11.05 -10.72
N SER A 47 5.22 12.24 -10.62
CA SER A 47 3.80 12.52 -10.86
C SER A 47 3.56 13.44 -12.07
N TRP A 48 4.64 13.95 -12.67
CA TRP A 48 4.54 14.88 -13.77
C TRP A 48 4.20 14.18 -15.09
N ARG A 49 3.23 14.73 -15.83
CA ARG A 49 2.73 14.20 -17.10
C ARG A 49 2.52 12.67 -17.09
N TYR A 50 1.97 12.21 -15.99
CA TYR A 50 1.68 10.79 -15.81
C TYR A 50 0.56 10.36 -16.79
N THR A 51 0.89 9.39 -17.64
CA THR A 51 -0.07 8.75 -18.54
C THR A 51 0.03 7.23 -18.38
N ALA A 52 -1.12 6.59 -18.21
CA ALA A 52 -1.23 5.14 -18.20
C ALA A 52 -2.18 4.72 -19.32
N ARG A 53 -1.72 3.82 -20.18
CA ARG A 53 -2.52 3.25 -21.27
C ARG A 53 -2.45 1.74 -21.17
N THR A 54 -3.62 1.10 -21.22
CA THR A 54 -3.70 -0.36 -21.29
C THR A 54 -3.78 -0.76 -22.75
N ASP A 55 -2.86 -1.63 -23.17
CA ASP A 55 -2.84 -2.22 -24.50
C ASP A 55 -2.89 -3.75 -24.33
N GLY A 56 -4.07 -4.31 -24.48
CA GLY A 56 -4.34 -5.71 -24.16
C GLY A 56 -4.00 -6.05 -22.70
N GLU A 57 -3.03 -6.96 -22.50
CA GLU A 57 -2.57 -7.40 -21.18
C GLU A 57 -1.41 -6.56 -20.62
N VAL A 58 -0.99 -5.50 -21.31
CA VAL A 58 0.15 -4.68 -20.92
C VAL A 58 -0.30 -3.28 -20.54
N LEU A 59 0.10 -2.86 -19.36
CA LEU A 59 -0.08 -1.50 -18.87
C LEU A 59 1.19 -0.68 -19.15
N ASN A 60 1.09 0.25 -20.09
CA ASN A 60 2.15 1.17 -20.46
C ASN A 60 2.04 2.46 -19.66
N ILE A 61 3.05 2.76 -18.85
CA ILE A 61 3.12 3.93 -17.99
C ILE A 61 4.23 4.84 -18.49
N THR A 62 3.91 6.12 -18.64
CA THR A 62 4.92 7.15 -18.96
C THR A 62 4.80 8.28 -17.93
N TYR A 63 5.91 8.68 -17.34
CA TYR A 63 5.99 9.75 -16.34
C TYR A 63 7.37 10.39 -16.33
N GLY A 64 7.49 11.53 -15.67
CA GLY A 64 8.74 12.23 -15.42
C GLY A 64 8.75 13.66 -15.91
N LEU A 65 9.36 14.54 -15.11
CA LEU A 65 9.56 15.96 -15.41
C LEU A 65 10.91 16.18 -16.09
N ALA A 66 11.98 15.77 -15.43
CA ALA A 66 13.35 15.94 -15.92
C ALA A 66 13.79 14.77 -16.79
N ASP A 67 13.41 13.54 -16.43
CA ASP A 67 13.71 12.32 -17.15
C ASP A 67 12.43 11.56 -17.49
N ARG A 68 12.11 11.45 -18.77
CA ARG A 68 10.94 10.71 -19.23
C ARG A 68 11.17 9.20 -19.12
N ARG A 69 10.49 8.59 -18.20
CA ARG A 69 10.52 7.15 -17.99
C ARG A 69 9.30 6.48 -18.61
N ARG A 70 9.55 5.41 -19.34
CA ARG A 70 8.53 4.53 -19.87
C ARG A 70 8.68 3.17 -19.22
N GLN A 71 7.57 2.64 -18.74
CA GLN A 71 7.53 1.34 -18.09
C GLN A 71 6.32 0.56 -18.61
N SER A 72 6.55 -0.68 -19.02
CA SER A 72 5.49 -1.60 -19.43
C SER A 72 5.35 -2.69 -18.37
N ILE A 73 4.17 -2.86 -17.83
CA ILE A 73 3.85 -3.85 -16.79
C ILE A 73 2.81 -4.80 -17.36
N ARG A 74 3.11 -6.08 -17.37
CA ARG A 74 2.14 -7.11 -17.71
C ARG A 74 1.17 -7.30 -16.56
N LEU A 75 -0.14 -7.29 -16.85
CA LEU A 75 -1.20 -7.38 -15.83
C LEU A 75 -1.18 -8.74 -15.12
N ASP A 76 -0.79 -9.82 -15.84
CA ASP A 76 -0.64 -11.18 -15.27
C ASP A 76 0.46 -11.29 -14.21
N ARG A 77 1.43 -10.36 -14.20
CA ARG A 77 2.52 -10.32 -13.22
C ARG A 77 2.19 -9.49 -11.97
N ILE A 78 1.01 -8.92 -11.90
CA ILE A 78 0.57 -8.16 -10.72
C ILE A 78 0.11 -9.14 -9.64
N HIS A 79 0.89 -9.25 -8.58
CA HIS A 79 0.62 -10.15 -7.46
C HIS A 79 -0.27 -9.54 -6.40
N ALA A 80 -0.14 -8.23 -6.17
CA ALA A 80 -0.94 -7.53 -5.19
C ALA A 80 -1.20 -6.09 -5.61
N VAL A 81 -2.37 -5.59 -5.24
CA VAL A 81 -2.80 -4.21 -5.47
C VAL A 81 -3.04 -3.53 -4.13
N GLN A 82 -2.58 -2.31 -3.97
CA GLN A 82 -2.87 -1.47 -2.82
C GLN A 82 -3.43 -0.13 -3.27
N ILE A 83 -4.64 0.19 -2.83
CA ILE A 83 -5.23 1.52 -2.93
C ILE A 83 -5.01 2.25 -1.62
N THR A 84 -4.54 3.48 -1.72
CA THR A 84 -4.30 4.34 -0.55
C THR A 84 -5.03 5.66 -0.72
N GLN A 85 -5.76 6.07 0.33
CA GLN A 85 -6.39 7.38 0.41
C GLN A 85 -5.87 8.11 1.66
N PRO A 86 -4.89 9.01 1.51
CA PRO A 86 -4.45 9.89 2.59
C PRO A 86 -5.61 10.77 3.12
N PHE A 87 -5.54 11.14 4.38
CA PHE A 87 -6.57 11.97 5.02
C PHE A 87 -6.87 13.27 4.24
N LEU A 88 -5.82 13.95 3.78
CA LEU A 88 -5.93 15.21 3.03
C LEU A 88 -6.57 15.06 1.64
N TRP A 89 -6.58 13.83 1.09
CA TRP A 89 -7.16 13.56 -0.22
C TRP A 89 -8.63 13.14 -0.16
N ARG A 90 -9.17 12.93 1.05
CA ARG A 90 -10.57 12.51 1.22
C ARG A 90 -11.59 13.50 0.69
N PRO A 91 -11.49 14.81 1.03
CA PRO A 91 -12.46 15.77 0.52
C PRO A 91 -12.41 15.93 -1.01
N LEU A 92 -11.27 15.59 -1.62
CA LEU A 92 -11.06 15.67 -3.06
C LEU A 92 -11.39 14.35 -3.78
N GLY A 93 -11.71 13.27 -3.04
CA GLY A 93 -11.98 11.96 -3.61
C GLY A 93 -10.81 11.33 -4.35
N TRP A 94 -9.56 11.69 -3.99
CA TRP A 94 -8.36 11.21 -4.67
C TRP A 94 -7.79 9.95 -4.02
N TYR A 95 -7.25 9.08 -4.87
CA TYR A 95 -6.68 7.78 -4.50
C TYR A 95 -5.35 7.56 -5.22
N GLU A 96 -4.45 6.84 -4.57
CA GLU A 96 -3.20 6.33 -5.15
C GLU A 96 -3.30 4.82 -5.28
N VAL A 97 -2.88 4.26 -6.42
CA VAL A 97 -2.81 2.82 -6.61
C VAL A 97 -1.36 2.39 -6.81
N ARG A 98 -0.94 1.43 -6.00
CA ARG A 98 0.35 0.76 -6.09
C ARG A 98 0.15 -0.72 -6.30
N VAL A 99 1.09 -1.35 -7.00
CA VAL A 99 1.10 -2.78 -7.23
C VAL A 99 2.44 -3.40 -6.86
N SER A 100 2.39 -4.65 -6.46
CA SER A 100 3.57 -5.52 -6.40
C SER A 100 3.61 -6.37 -7.65
N VAL A 101 4.73 -6.31 -8.38
CA VAL A 101 4.95 -7.03 -9.64
C VAL A 101 6.07 -8.02 -9.42
N ALA A 102 5.90 -9.26 -9.89
CA ALA A 102 6.97 -10.25 -9.85
C ALA A 102 8.20 -9.77 -10.63
N GLY A 103 9.37 -9.91 -10.01
CA GLY A 103 10.65 -9.49 -10.61
C GLY A 103 11.02 -8.02 -10.49
N TYR A 104 10.12 -7.17 -9.94
CA TYR A 104 10.38 -5.76 -9.66
C TYR A 104 10.45 -5.53 -8.13
N GLY A 105 11.53 -5.82 -7.48
CA GLY A 105 11.54 -5.62 -6.03
C GLY A 105 12.90 -5.64 -5.37
N ALA A 106 13.86 -6.29 -5.96
CA ALA A 106 15.16 -6.49 -5.36
C ALA A 106 16.26 -6.12 -6.34
N SER A 107 16.42 -4.84 -6.64
CA SER A 107 17.72 -4.39 -7.13
C SER A 107 18.62 -4.25 -5.91
N ALA A 108 19.76 -4.92 -5.92
CA ALA A 108 20.82 -4.87 -4.90
C ALA A 108 21.36 -3.44 -4.63
N SER A 109 20.91 -2.44 -5.38
CA SER A 109 21.27 -1.02 -5.25
C SER A 109 20.25 -0.17 -4.47
N GLY A 110 19.24 -0.76 -3.82
CA GLY A 110 18.27 -0.02 -3.01
C GLY A 110 17.32 0.93 -3.76
N LYS A 111 17.53 1.14 -5.06
CA LYS A 111 16.60 1.88 -5.93
C LYS A 111 15.70 0.86 -6.62
N ALA A 112 14.42 0.82 -6.22
CA ALA A 112 13.41 0.05 -6.92
C ALA A 112 13.45 0.44 -8.41
N SER A 113 13.94 -0.47 -9.26
CA SER A 113 14.08 -0.25 -10.70
C SER A 113 12.71 -0.39 -11.36
N GLY A 114 11.87 0.60 -11.20
CA GLY A 114 10.54 0.67 -11.78
C GLY A 114 9.52 1.28 -10.82
N SER A 115 8.58 2.05 -11.35
CA SER A 115 7.49 2.57 -10.55
C SER A 115 6.48 1.45 -10.31
N THR A 116 6.31 1.05 -9.06
CA THR A 116 5.21 0.16 -8.64
C THR A 116 3.90 0.94 -8.47
N ARG A 117 3.92 2.23 -8.73
CA ARG A 117 2.78 3.13 -8.68
C ARG A 117 2.15 3.22 -10.05
N ILE A 118 0.98 2.59 -10.21
CA ILE A 118 0.24 2.57 -11.49
C ILE A 118 -0.78 3.71 -11.60
N LEU A 119 -1.14 4.35 -10.51
CA LEU A 119 -2.00 5.53 -10.50
C LEU A 119 -1.54 6.45 -9.34
N PRO A 120 -0.78 7.51 -9.63
CA PRO A 120 -0.27 8.42 -8.58
C PRO A 120 -1.38 9.24 -7.94
N VAL A 121 -2.37 9.66 -8.71
CA VAL A 121 -3.58 10.34 -8.26
C VAL A 121 -4.70 10.01 -9.25
N GLY A 122 -5.82 9.53 -8.75
CA GLY A 122 -6.97 9.23 -9.56
C GLY A 122 -8.25 9.19 -8.76
N THR A 123 -9.36 9.03 -9.45
CA THR A 123 -10.70 8.89 -8.85
C THR A 123 -10.92 7.48 -8.31
N LEU A 124 -11.96 7.31 -7.47
CA LEU A 124 -12.34 6.00 -6.97
C LEU A 124 -12.69 5.03 -8.11
N ALA A 125 -13.37 5.51 -9.15
CA ALA A 125 -13.74 4.70 -10.29
C ALA A 125 -12.52 4.11 -11.00
N GLN A 126 -11.49 4.94 -11.22
CA GLN A 126 -10.22 4.49 -11.81
C GLN A 126 -9.46 3.52 -10.90
N ALA A 127 -9.49 3.75 -9.58
CA ALA A 127 -8.81 2.88 -8.63
C ALA A 127 -9.49 1.50 -8.53
N ARG A 128 -10.82 1.46 -8.57
CA ARG A 128 -11.60 0.20 -8.49
C ARG A 128 -11.38 -0.76 -9.65
N GLN A 129 -10.97 -0.27 -10.81
CA GLN A 129 -10.67 -1.13 -11.97
C GLN A 129 -9.54 -2.14 -11.68
N PHE A 130 -8.70 -1.87 -10.68
CA PHE A 130 -7.60 -2.73 -10.28
C PHE A 130 -7.93 -3.64 -9.08
N LEU A 131 -9.14 -3.57 -8.54
CA LEU A 131 -9.59 -4.41 -7.44
C LEU A 131 -10.55 -5.48 -7.94
N PRO A 132 -10.56 -6.66 -7.30
CA PRO A 132 -11.66 -7.61 -7.47
C PRO A 132 -12.97 -6.99 -6.99
N ALA A 133 -14.09 -7.64 -7.32
CA ALA A 133 -15.41 -7.21 -6.89
C ALA A 133 -15.44 -6.93 -5.37
N ASP A 134 -16.18 -5.89 -5.00
CA ASP A 134 -16.27 -5.46 -3.59
C ASP A 134 -16.94 -6.56 -2.77
N ALA A 135 -16.32 -6.95 -1.67
CA ALA A 135 -16.81 -7.98 -0.80
C ALA A 135 -17.11 -7.44 0.59
N ALA A 136 -18.17 -7.96 1.17
CA ALA A 136 -18.45 -7.74 2.58
C ALA A 136 -17.30 -8.29 3.46
N PRO A 137 -16.96 -7.63 4.57
CA PRO A 137 -15.93 -8.12 5.47
C PRO A 137 -16.33 -9.48 6.06
N THR A 138 -15.47 -10.49 5.90
CA THR A 138 -15.65 -11.81 6.50
C THR A 138 -15.20 -11.80 7.97
N TYR A 139 -14.09 -11.09 8.26
CA TYR A 139 -13.53 -10.96 9.59
C TYR A 139 -13.25 -9.49 9.89
N ALA A 140 -13.46 -9.09 11.15
CA ALA A 140 -13.20 -7.74 11.63
C ALA A 140 -12.50 -7.76 12.99
N SER A 141 -11.70 -6.75 13.28
CA SER A 141 -11.06 -6.62 14.58
C SER A 141 -12.10 -6.34 15.68
N PRO A 142 -12.10 -7.09 16.80
CA PRO A 142 -13.05 -6.90 17.89
C PRO A 142 -12.77 -5.60 18.67
N ALA A 143 -13.74 -5.13 19.46
CA ALA A 143 -13.62 -3.90 20.23
C ALA A 143 -12.42 -3.85 21.19
N ARG A 144 -11.99 -5.00 21.72
CA ARG A 144 -10.81 -5.11 22.58
C ARG A 144 -9.50 -4.79 21.86
N ALA A 145 -9.46 -4.85 20.52
CA ALA A 145 -8.32 -4.43 19.72
C ALA A 145 -7.98 -2.94 19.85
N LYS A 146 -8.87 -2.12 20.42
CA LYS A 146 -8.63 -0.71 20.76
C LYS A 146 -7.37 -0.50 21.62
N TRP A 147 -7.02 -1.45 22.47
CA TRP A 147 -5.85 -1.37 23.33
C TRP A 147 -4.53 -1.60 22.60
N VAL A 148 -4.55 -2.29 21.46
CA VAL A 148 -3.37 -2.51 20.60
C VAL A 148 -3.32 -1.48 19.48
N SER A 149 -4.48 -1.13 18.92
CA SER A 149 -4.59 -0.24 17.75
C SER A 149 -5.72 0.77 17.93
N PRO A 150 -5.58 1.78 18.82
CA PRO A 150 -6.67 2.67 19.22
C PRO A 150 -7.25 3.48 18.07
N LEU A 151 -6.43 3.83 17.09
CA LEU A 151 -6.83 4.72 15.99
C LEU A 151 -7.57 4.01 14.86
N ASP A 152 -7.25 2.75 14.55
CA ASP A 152 -7.68 2.11 13.31
C ASP A 152 -8.36 0.74 13.48
N TYR A 153 -8.55 0.24 14.71
CA TYR A 153 -9.15 -1.08 14.93
C TYR A 153 -10.51 -1.29 14.24
N ARG A 154 -11.35 -0.23 14.18
CA ARG A 154 -12.67 -0.29 13.51
C ARG A 154 -12.56 -0.43 11.99
N GLN A 155 -11.45 -0.02 11.39
CA GLN A 155 -11.20 -0.09 9.96
C GLN A 155 -10.43 -1.35 9.56
N GLN A 156 -10.00 -2.15 10.53
CA GLN A 156 -9.27 -3.39 10.28
C GLN A 156 -10.27 -4.50 9.96
N THR A 157 -10.39 -4.81 8.69
CA THR A 157 -11.28 -5.87 8.19
C THR A 157 -10.58 -6.72 7.15
N VAL A 158 -10.99 -7.97 7.07
CA VAL A 158 -10.56 -8.93 6.05
C VAL A 158 -11.79 -9.45 5.34
N ALA A 159 -11.78 -9.43 4.02
CA ALA A 159 -12.80 -10.04 3.19
C ALA A 159 -12.15 -11.13 2.32
N LEU A 160 -12.87 -12.21 2.14
CA LEU A 160 -12.52 -13.31 1.24
C LEU A 160 -13.54 -13.33 0.11
N THR A 161 -13.07 -13.22 -1.13
CA THR A 161 -13.92 -13.21 -2.32
C THR A 161 -13.32 -14.12 -3.38
N GLY A 162 -13.93 -15.28 -3.61
CA GLY A 162 -13.38 -16.26 -4.54
C GLY A 162 -11.91 -16.54 -4.20
N ASP A 163 -11.03 -16.25 -5.14
CA ASP A 163 -9.59 -16.45 -5.02
C ASP A 163 -8.83 -15.22 -4.49
N TYR A 164 -9.53 -14.22 -3.95
CA TYR A 164 -8.91 -13.00 -3.46
C TYR A 164 -9.07 -12.80 -1.96
N VAL A 165 -8.01 -12.30 -1.33
CA VAL A 165 -8.03 -11.78 0.04
C VAL A 165 -7.94 -10.26 -0.04
N ILE A 166 -8.91 -9.58 0.57
CA ILE A 166 -8.96 -8.12 0.63
C ILE A 166 -8.81 -7.69 2.09
N VAL A 167 -7.78 -6.92 2.39
CA VAL A 167 -7.56 -6.35 3.72
C VAL A 167 -7.76 -4.85 3.67
N ARG A 168 -8.60 -4.34 4.56
CA ARG A 168 -8.79 -2.89 4.75
C ARG A 168 -8.21 -2.49 6.08
N ASN A 169 -7.50 -1.36 6.14
CA ASN A 169 -6.95 -0.81 7.38
C ASN A 169 -6.67 0.69 7.27
N GLY A 170 -6.39 1.30 8.42
CA GLY A 170 -5.96 2.69 8.54
C GLY A 170 -7.09 3.70 8.63
N ARG A 171 -7.06 4.53 9.66
CA ARG A 171 -8.01 5.64 9.86
C ARG A 171 -7.54 6.92 9.18
N LEU A 172 -6.28 7.30 9.33
CA LEU A 172 -5.72 8.49 8.70
C LEU A 172 -5.38 8.25 7.23
N ASN A 173 -4.68 7.15 6.95
CA ASN A 173 -4.41 6.68 5.60
C ASN A 173 -5.22 5.42 5.35
N ARG A 174 -6.38 5.55 4.73
CA ARG A 174 -7.20 4.39 4.34
C ARG A 174 -6.43 3.58 3.29
N ARG A 175 -6.30 2.29 3.55
CA ARG A 175 -5.63 1.36 2.64
C ARG A 175 -6.53 0.16 2.40
N ILE A 176 -6.73 -0.14 1.13
CA ILE A 176 -7.38 -1.36 0.67
C ILE A 176 -6.31 -2.13 -0.08
N LYS A 177 -6.08 -3.36 0.31
CA LYS A 177 -5.10 -4.24 -0.29
C LYS A 177 -5.79 -5.50 -0.75
N ALA A 178 -5.54 -5.90 -1.98
CA ALA A 178 -6.07 -7.13 -2.55
C ALA A 178 -4.94 -7.99 -3.09
N ILE A 179 -5.06 -9.29 -2.88
CA ILE A 179 -4.13 -10.30 -3.37
C ILE A 179 -4.90 -11.53 -3.81
N HIS A 180 -4.43 -12.16 -4.89
CA HIS A 180 -4.89 -13.48 -5.27
C HIS A 180 -4.25 -14.53 -4.34
N THR A 181 -5.04 -15.48 -3.86
CA THR A 181 -4.61 -16.48 -2.85
C THR A 181 -3.43 -17.33 -3.31
N SER A 182 -3.33 -17.61 -4.63
CA SER A 182 -2.21 -18.36 -5.21
C SER A 182 -0.86 -17.63 -5.11
N HIS A 183 -0.86 -16.31 -4.91
CA HIS A 183 0.37 -15.51 -4.81
C HIS A 183 0.88 -15.35 -3.38
N ILE A 184 0.16 -15.90 -2.39
CA ILE A 184 0.61 -15.93 -1.00
C ILE A 184 1.70 -17.00 -0.88
N GLN A 185 2.91 -16.59 -0.52
CA GLN A 185 4.05 -17.49 -0.36
C GLN A 185 4.06 -18.13 1.02
N GLU A 186 3.86 -17.33 2.04
CA GLU A 186 3.93 -17.77 3.44
C GLU A 186 2.78 -17.16 4.25
N LEU A 187 2.34 -17.89 5.27
CA LEU A 187 1.35 -17.47 6.24
C LEU A 187 2.00 -17.51 7.62
N THR A 188 2.29 -16.32 8.16
CA THR A 188 2.91 -16.20 9.47
C THR A 188 1.88 -15.80 10.52
N TYR A 189 1.74 -16.63 11.55
CA TYR A 189 0.88 -16.35 12.69
C TYR A 189 1.68 -15.67 13.81
N ARG A 190 1.29 -14.47 14.21
CA ARG A 190 1.98 -13.71 15.24
C ARG A 190 1.07 -13.29 16.38
N ARG A 191 1.60 -13.38 17.59
CA ARG A 191 0.97 -12.88 18.80
C ARG A 191 2.01 -12.21 19.67
N GLY A 192 1.93 -10.90 19.83
CA GLY A 192 2.72 -10.18 20.82
C GLY A 192 2.15 -10.35 22.24
N PRO A 193 2.88 -9.98 23.28
CA PRO A 193 2.46 -10.18 24.68
C PRO A 193 1.11 -9.50 24.99
N ILE A 194 0.91 -8.27 24.56
CA ILE A 194 -0.36 -7.54 24.74
C ILE A 194 -1.49 -8.21 23.95
N SER A 195 -1.23 -8.60 22.71
CA SER A 195 -2.23 -9.30 21.88
C SER A 195 -2.59 -10.65 22.50
N GLN A 196 -1.63 -11.33 23.13
CA GLN A 196 -1.87 -12.59 23.82
C GLN A 196 -2.79 -12.42 25.02
N ALA A 197 -2.53 -11.41 25.87
CA ALA A 197 -3.39 -11.10 27.02
C ALA A 197 -4.83 -10.74 26.60
N LEU A 198 -5.00 -10.09 25.42
CA LEU A 198 -6.29 -9.70 24.88
C LEU A 198 -6.96 -10.78 24.01
N GLY A 199 -6.37 -11.95 23.84
CA GLY A 199 -6.88 -13.01 22.99
C GLY A 199 -6.96 -12.59 21.51
N LEU A 200 -5.96 -11.81 21.04
CA LEU A 200 -5.84 -11.33 19.67
C LEU A 200 -4.68 -12.01 18.95
N ALA A 201 -4.78 -12.11 17.65
CA ALA A 201 -3.74 -12.59 16.77
C ALA A 201 -3.67 -11.80 15.47
N THR A 202 -2.50 -11.81 14.85
CA THR A 202 -2.27 -11.24 13.52
C THR A 202 -1.79 -12.34 12.60
N VAL A 203 -2.36 -12.40 11.42
CA VAL A 203 -1.92 -13.29 10.34
C VAL A 203 -1.26 -12.42 9.28
N ASP A 204 0.05 -12.55 9.13
CA ASP A 204 0.77 -11.92 8.02
C ASP A 204 0.65 -12.83 6.78
N LEU A 205 0.41 -12.20 5.65
CA LEU A 205 0.35 -12.84 4.36
C LEU A 205 1.60 -12.39 3.59
N ASP A 206 2.64 -13.21 3.62
CA ASP A 206 3.90 -12.88 3.00
C ASP A 206 3.85 -13.17 1.50
N LEU A 207 4.30 -12.18 0.77
CA LEU A 207 4.29 -12.08 -0.68
C LEU A 207 5.72 -12.01 -1.19
N VAL A 208 5.90 -12.19 -2.48
CA VAL A 208 7.13 -11.79 -3.16
C VAL A 208 7.49 -10.36 -2.74
N GLN A 209 8.77 -10.10 -2.53
CA GLN A 209 9.27 -8.77 -2.12
C GLN A 209 8.70 -7.67 -3.01
N GLY A 210 8.02 -6.71 -2.38
CA GLY A 210 7.35 -5.62 -3.06
C GLY A 210 6.85 -4.55 -2.09
N PRO A 211 6.28 -3.46 -2.58
CA PRO A 211 5.79 -2.35 -1.74
C PRO A 211 4.51 -2.69 -0.98
N VAL A 212 3.80 -3.74 -1.37
CA VAL A 212 2.54 -4.14 -0.73
C VAL A 212 2.83 -5.25 0.28
N ARG A 213 2.77 -4.89 1.56
CA ARG A 213 2.78 -5.86 2.67
C ARG A 213 1.36 -6.05 3.16
N MET A 214 0.97 -7.27 3.44
CA MET A 214 -0.38 -7.60 3.81
C MET A 214 -0.43 -8.33 5.15
N ALA A 215 -1.34 -7.88 6.05
CA ALA A 215 -1.52 -8.48 7.36
C ALA A 215 -2.97 -8.34 7.79
N ALA A 216 -3.59 -9.42 8.18
CA ALA A 216 -4.87 -9.48 8.87
C ALA A 216 -4.61 -9.24 10.36
N ARG A 217 -4.79 -8.00 10.82
CA ARG A 217 -4.36 -7.55 12.15
C ARG A 217 -5.46 -7.69 13.18
N ASN A 218 -5.04 -8.04 14.42
CA ASN A 218 -5.86 -7.99 15.62
C ASN A 218 -7.19 -8.75 15.48
N LEU A 219 -7.19 -9.89 14.82
CA LEU A 219 -8.34 -10.79 14.74
C LEU A 219 -8.53 -11.53 16.08
N THR A 220 -9.71 -12.06 16.33
CA THR A 220 -9.91 -13.03 17.41
C THR A 220 -9.12 -14.31 17.11
N LEU A 221 -8.82 -15.11 18.13
CA LEU A 221 -8.11 -16.38 17.92
C LEU A 221 -8.88 -17.31 16.99
N ALA A 222 -10.21 -17.37 17.15
CA ALA A 222 -11.08 -18.18 16.31
C ALA A 222 -11.04 -17.71 14.84
N ASP A 223 -11.17 -16.39 14.60
CA ASP A 223 -11.12 -15.84 13.25
C ASP A 223 -9.75 -16.02 12.59
N ALA A 224 -8.67 -15.84 13.36
CA ALA A 224 -7.32 -16.02 12.85
C ALA A 224 -7.04 -17.47 12.46
N THR A 225 -7.48 -18.45 13.28
CA THR A 225 -7.34 -19.88 12.97
C THR A 225 -8.23 -20.30 11.79
N ALA A 226 -9.46 -19.79 11.72
CA ALA A 226 -10.36 -20.02 10.59
C ALA A 226 -9.79 -19.46 9.27
N LEU A 227 -9.26 -18.23 9.32
CA LEU A 227 -8.59 -17.61 8.17
C LEU A 227 -7.39 -18.46 7.71
N LEU A 228 -6.55 -18.89 8.64
CA LEU A 228 -5.39 -19.75 8.34
C LEU A 228 -5.81 -21.08 7.72
N ALA A 229 -6.81 -21.76 8.30
CA ALA A 229 -7.30 -23.02 7.77
C ALA A 229 -7.80 -22.85 6.33
N ARG A 230 -8.58 -21.80 6.07
CA ARG A 230 -9.11 -21.50 4.73
C ARG A 230 -8.02 -21.15 3.72
N LEU A 231 -6.98 -20.40 4.15
CA LEU A 231 -5.88 -20.06 3.25
C LEU A 231 -4.89 -21.21 3.05
N ARG A 232 -4.79 -22.15 3.98
CA ARG A 232 -3.99 -23.38 3.81
C ARG A 232 -4.62 -24.37 2.86
N SER A 233 -5.95 -24.45 2.80
CA SER A 233 -6.68 -25.30 1.86
C SER A 233 -6.68 -24.79 0.41
N ARG A 234 -6.00 -23.64 0.12
CA ARG A 234 -5.88 -23.10 -1.23
C ARG A 234 -5.13 -24.07 -2.16
N GLN A 235 -5.54 -24.10 -3.41
CA GLN A 235 -4.77 -24.80 -4.44
C GLN A 235 -3.47 -24.03 -4.71
N LEU A 236 -2.34 -24.64 -4.41
CA LEU A 236 -1.05 -24.11 -4.80
C LEU A 236 -0.83 -24.41 -6.29
N PRO A 237 -0.25 -23.45 -7.07
CA PRO A 237 0.16 -23.76 -8.43
C PRO A 237 1.11 -24.96 -8.38
N GLY A 238 0.83 -25.99 -9.18
CA GLY A 238 1.61 -27.24 -9.19
C GLY A 238 3.10 -26.93 -9.33
N LEU A 239 3.90 -27.40 -8.38
CA LEU A 239 5.35 -27.33 -8.46
C LEU A 239 5.76 -28.12 -9.70
N LYS A 240 6.30 -27.45 -10.74
CA LYS A 240 7.02 -28.16 -11.79
C LYS A 240 8.24 -28.81 -11.14
N PRO A 241 8.44 -30.15 -11.30
CA PRO A 241 9.64 -30.78 -10.78
C PRO A 241 10.88 -30.10 -11.38
N PRO A 242 11.94 -29.95 -10.62
CA PRO A 242 13.20 -29.41 -11.15
C PRO A 242 13.65 -30.30 -12.31
N ARG A 243 14.00 -29.65 -13.43
CA ARG A 243 14.63 -30.34 -14.57
C ARG A 243 16.07 -30.64 -14.25
#